data_88693dc9f96e4117d5b26b816fe4b612
#
_entry.id   88693dc9f96e4117d5b26b816fe4b612
#
_cell.length_a   1.000
_cell.length_b   1.000
_cell.length_c   1.000
_cell.angle_alpha   90.00
_cell.angle_beta   90.00
_cell.angle_gamma   90.00
#
_symmetry.space_group_name_H-M   'P 1'
#
loop_
_entity.id
_entity.type
_entity.pdbx_description
1 polymer ?
#
loop_
_entity_poly.entity_id
_entity_poly.type
_entity_poly.pdbx_seq_one_letter_code
_entity_poly.pdbx_strand_id
1 'polypeptide(L)'
;MKNLHFKDFFWCPDLTSTAGYDAIIQYLNDGKRTCKEVEDFMKARASIEERYAKDLLSLSKKVCGHNEMNTLKRSLDVFKLQTEHVSLSHLQLAQSMREEVKKLEDFKEKQKEARKKIEQQMDALHKQKSSQFKKTMDSKKTYEQKCRDKEEADQNMNRNTNTNNTKLVEKLQSKAQQAKLNAEEADRLYQQNVVTLGKIRDDWLKEHVSACEIFEKQSMERISFLRNTVWTHLNQLSQQCVTSDELYEEVRRSLEQCDIQEDIEHFVNLRRTGDKPAAPVAYENFYTGLRSPTGPPPSRVPPPAVRRGPLPDPTQNNRGDDARHSLVQDGDYSVIQY
;
A
#
# COMPACT_ATOMS: atom_id res chain seq x y z
N MET A 1 -15.65 -19.82 -24.82
CA MET A 1 -14.17 -19.54 -24.80
C MET A 1 -13.49 -20.80 -24.26
N LYS A 2 -12.42 -21.31 -24.89
CA LYS A 2 -11.60 -22.38 -24.29
C LYS A 2 -10.91 -21.79 -23.08
N ASN A 3 -11.04 -22.42 -21.92
CA ASN A 3 -10.27 -22.04 -20.74
C ASN A 3 -8.80 -22.43 -21.03
N LEU A 4 -7.90 -21.46 -20.93
CA LEU A 4 -6.48 -21.64 -21.07
C LEU A 4 -5.87 -21.87 -19.68
N HIS A 5 -5.19 -22.98 -19.46
CA HIS A 5 -4.60 -23.33 -18.19
C HIS A 5 -3.07 -23.34 -18.27
N PHE A 6 -2.39 -23.02 -17.17
CA PHE A 6 -0.93 -23.01 -17.14
C PHE A 6 -0.34 -24.37 -17.53
N LYS A 7 -0.93 -25.45 -17.07
CA LYS A 7 -0.50 -26.82 -17.39
C LYS A 7 -0.53 -27.17 -18.86
N ASP A 8 -1.28 -26.42 -19.70
CA ASP A 8 -1.44 -26.74 -21.11
C ASP A 8 -0.44 -26.02 -22.02
N PHE A 9 0.14 -24.90 -21.55
CA PHE A 9 0.89 -23.98 -22.42
C PHE A 9 2.31 -23.64 -21.96
N PHE A 10 2.74 -24.04 -20.76
CA PHE A 10 4.07 -23.73 -20.24
C PHE A 10 5.03 -24.92 -20.30
N TRP A 11 5.14 -25.53 -21.50
CA TRP A 11 6.04 -26.61 -21.83
C TRP A 11 7.25 -26.12 -22.62
N CYS A 12 8.37 -26.84 -22.51
CA CYS A 12 9.57 -26.60 -23.31
C CYS A 12 9.90 -27.86 -24.13
N PRO A 13 10.29 -27.72 -25.43
CA PRO A 13 10.70 -28.85 -26.25
C PRO A 13 12.04 -29.43 -25.81
N ASP A 14 12.94 -28.61 -25.26
CA ASP A 14 14.21 -29.05 -24.69
C ASP A 14 14.01 -29.66 -23.30
N LEU A 15 14.47 -30.91 -23.14
CA LEU A 15 14.34 -31.67 -21.88
C LEU A 15 15.02 -30.98 -20.70
N THR A 16 16.09 -30.24 -20.92
CA THR A 16 16.85 -29.55 -19.86
C THR A 16 16.34 -28.13 -19.56
N SER A 17 15.53 -27.55 -20.44
CA SER A 17 15.01 -26.20 -20.28
C SER A 17 13.97 -26.11 -19.17
N THR A 18 13.98 -25.01 -18.47
CA THR A 18 13.01 -24.61 -17.43
C THR A 18 12.16 -23.40 -17.84
N ALA A 19 12.31 -22.90 -19.07
CA ALA A 19 11.77 -21.62 -19.52
C ALA A 19 10.26 -21.47 -19.28
N GLY A 20 9.45 -22.51 -19.47
CA GLY A 20 8.02 -22.48 -19.18
C GLY A 20 7.74 -22.27 -17.69
N TYR A 21 8.42 -23.04 -16.84
CA TYR A 21 8.33 -22.88 -15.38
C TYR A 21 8.81 -21.49 -14.93
N ASP A 22 9.95 -21.03 -15.46
CA ASP A 22 10.53 -19.73 -15.12
C ASP A 22 9.61 -18.57 -15.50
N ALA A 23 8.88 -18.67 -16.62
CA ALA A 23 7.89 -17.68 -17.02
C ALA A 23 6.73 -17.59 -16.01
N ILE A 24 6.25 -18.72 -15.48
CA ILE A 24 5.22 -18.73 -14.43
C ILE A 24 5.78 -18.10 -13.15
N ILE A 25 6.98 -18.47 -12.72
CA ILE A 25 7.63 -17.92 -11.52
C ILE A 25 7.81 -16.41 -11.65
N GLN A 26 8.24 -15.92 -12.82
CA GLN A 26 8.35 -14.49 -13.07
C GLN A 26 6.99 -13.78 -12.93
N TYR A 27 5.94 -14.32 -13.53
CA TYR A 27 4.58 -13.78 -13.41
C TYR A 27 4.09 -13.72 -11.95
N LEU A 28 4.36 -14.76 -11.15
CA LEU A 28 4.03 -14.78 -9.73
C LEU A 28 4.82 -13.73 -8.93
N ASN A 29 6.10 -13.53 -9.27
CA ASN A 29 6.94 -12.51 -8.64
C ASN A 29 6.48 -11.10 -8.97
N ASP A 30 6.08 -10.84 -10.21
CA ASP A 30 5.49 -9.57 -10.63
C ASP A 30 4.17 -9.32 -9.90
N GLY A 31 3.33 -10.34 -9.78
CA GLY A 31 2.11 -10.26 -8.99
C GLY A 31 2.35 -9.96 -7.50
N LYS A 32 3.40 -10.52 -6.91
CA LYS A 32 3.83 -10.19 -5.54
C LYS A 32 4.27 -8.73 -5.42
N ARG A 33 4.99 -8.21 -6.42
CA ARG A 33 5.40 -6.80 -6.48
C ARG A 33 4.19 -5.88 -6.53
N THR A 34 3.22 -6.17 -7.40
CA THR A 34 1.94 -5.45 -7.48
C THR A 34 1.21 -5.41 -6.14
N CYS A 35 1.15 -6.54 -5.41
CA CYS A 35 0.56 -6.56 -4.07
C CYS A 35 1.28 -5.62 -3.10
N LYS A 36 2.62 -5.52 -3.21
CA LYS A 36 3.41 -4.61 -2.37
C LYS A 36 3.15 -3.14 -2.73
N GLU A 37 3.06 -2.82 -4.00
CA GLU A 37 2.78 -1.48 -4.48
C GLU A 37 1.39 -1.00 -4.01
N VAL A 38 0.36 -1.86 -4.10
CA VAL A 38 -0.99 -1.56 -3.59
C VAL A 38 -0.98 -1.37 -2.07
N GLU A 39 -0.27 -2.24 -1.34
CA GLU A 39 -0.09 -2.10 0.11
C GLU A 39 0.52 -0.75 0.48
N ASP A 40 1.62 -0.36 -0.18
CA ASP A 40 2.31 0.90 0.10
C ASP A 40 1.44 2.12 -0.25
N PHE A 41 0.69 2.05 -1.36
CA PHE A 41 -0.29 3.07 -1.72
C PHE A 41 -1.36 3.25 -0.64
N MET A 42 -1.96 2.15 -0.16
CA MET A 42 -3.01 2.21 0.86
C MET A 42 -2.46 2.69 2.22
N LYS A 43 -1.23 2.30 2.59
CA LYS A 43 -0.54 2.82 3.78
C LYS A 43 -0.35 4.34 3.71
N ALA A 44 0.13 4.81 2.58
CA ALA A 44 0.32 6.25 2.35
C ALA A 44 -1.02 7.00 2.43
N ARG A 45 -2.08 6.46 1.82
CA ARG A 45 -3.43 7.06 1.87
C ARG A 45 -3.97 7.11 3.31
N ALA A 46 -3.84 6.04 4.08
CA ALA A 46 -4.24 6.01 5.49
C ALA A 46 -3.46 7.05 6.33
N SER A 47 -2.18 7.25 6.05
CA SER A 47 -1.36 8.26 6.74
C SER A 47 -1.77 9.69 6.39
N ILE A 48 -2.21 9.94 5.16
CA ILE A 48 -2.76 11.23 4.72
C ILE A 48 -4.06 11.51 5.47
N GLU A 49 -4.98 10.54 5.56
CA GLU A 49 -6.24 10.68 6.30
C GLU A 49 -6.02 10.96 7.78
N GLU A 50 -5.11 10.22 8.40
CA GLU A 50 -4.80 10.43 9.82
C GLU A 50 -4.24 11.84 10.09
N ARG A 51 -3.34 12.32 9.23
CA ARG A 51 -2.80 13.68 9.36
C ARG A 51 -3.88 14.72 9.17
N TYR A 52 -4.70 14.61 8.12
CA TYR A 52 -5.83 15.50 7.88
C TYR A 52 -6.78 15.55 9.09
N ALA A 53 -7.11 14.38 9.63
CA ALA A 53 -7.96 14.30 10.82
C ALA A 53 -7.33 15.00 12.03
N LYS A 54 -6.06 14.81 12.32
CA LYS A 54 -5.35 15.48 13.42
C LYS A 54 -5.33 17.00 13.25
N ASP A 55 -5.15 17.47 12.03
CA ASP A 55 -5.15 18.90 11.72
C ASP A 55 -6.55 19.50 11.92
N LEU A 56 -7.62 18.81 11.52
CA LEU A 56 -9.00 19.21 11.80
C LEU A 56 -9.32 19.21 13.29
N LEU A 57 -8.84 18.21 14.05
CA LEU A 57 -9.00 18.18 15.50
C LEU A 57 -8.31 19.38 16.18
N SER A 58 -7.14 19.74 15.69
CA SER A 58 -6.45 20.94 16.16
C SER A 58 -7.22 22.22 15.79
N LEU A 59 -7.81 22.29 14.61
CA LEU A 59 -8.64 23.40 14.16
C LEU A 59 -9.91 23.57 15.01
N SER A 60 -10.62 22.46 15.34
CA SER A 60 -11.84 22.50 16.14
C SER A 60 -11.62 23.11 17.54
N LYS A 61 -10.39 23.04 18.06
CA LYS A 61 -10.02 23.63 19.37
C LYS A 61 -9.69 25.11 19.32
N LYS A 62 -9.55 25.70 18.12
CA LYS A 62 -9.30 27.14 17.99
C LYS A 62 -10.50 27.95 18.42
N VAL A 63 -10.23 29.17 18.92
CA VAL A 63 -11.28 30.12 19.32
C VAL A 63 -12.02 30.58 18.05
N CYS A 64 -13.35 30.47 18.08
CA CYS A 64 -14.22 30.94 17.03
C CYS A 64 -15.50 31.48 17.68
N GLY A 65 -15.79 32.77 17.52
CA GLY A 65 -16.99 33.41 18.08
C GLY A 65 -17.02 33.53 19.60
N HIS A 66 -15.85 33.72 20.25
CA HIS A 66 -15.79 33.81 21.71
C HIS A 66 -16.63 34.96 22.28
N ASN A 67 -16.71 36.09 21.59
CA ASN A 67 -17.44 37.29 22.00
C ASN A 67 -18.88 37.30 21.45
N GLU A 68 -19.28 36.34 20.66
CA GLU A 68 -20.66 36.23 20.17
C GLU A 68 -21.62 35.80 21.27
N MET A 69 -22.90 36.09 21.07
CA MET A 69 -23.96 35.85 22.03
C MET A 69 -25.14 35.13 21.39
N ASN A 70 -25.95 34.51 22.20
CA ASN A 70 -27.26 33.93 21.91
C ASN A 70 -27.25 32.94 20.72
N THR A 71 -28.05 33.16 19.67
CA THR A 71 -28.30 32.17 18.61
C THR A 71 -27.09 31.96 17.72
N LEU A 72 -26.40 33.02 17.32
CA LEU A 72 -25.15 32.92 16.53
C LEU A 72 -24.06 32.20 17.32
N LYS A 73 -23.94 32.50 18.63
CA LYS A 73 -22.95 31.80 19.48
C LYS A 73 -23.19 30.28 19.48
N ARG A 74 -24.43 29.84 19.62
CA ARG A 74 -24.80 28.43 19.56
C ARG A 74 -24.43 27.80 18.22
N SER A 75 -24.72 28.44 17.11
CA SER A 75 -24.40 27.93 15.77
C SER A 75 -22.88 27.83 15.53
N LEU A 76 -22.08 28.74 16.03
CA LEU A 76 -20.62 28.66 15.97
C LEU A 76 -20.05 27.57 16.85
N ASP A 77 -20.66 27.30 17.99
CA ASP A 77 -20.27 26.15 18.83
C ASP A 77 -20.62 24.82 18.17
N VAL A 78 -21.78 24.70 17.49
CA VAL A 78 -22.13 23.52 16.67
C VAL A 78 -21.14 23.36 15.52
N PHE A 79 -20.78 24.42 14.82
CA PHE A 79 -19.77 24.36 13.74
C PHE A 79 -18.43 23.77 14.22
N LYS A 80 -17.95 24.21 15.39
CA LYS A 80 -16.73 23.66 15.99
C LYS A 80 -16.90 22.20 16.36
N LEU A 81 -18.02 21.83 16.99
CA LEU A 81 -18.31 20.46 17.40
C LEU A 81 -18.37 19.52 16.20
N GLN A 82 -19.06 19.91 15.12
CA GLN A 82 -19.14 19.07 13.91
C GLN A 82 -17.79 18.98 13.18
N THR A 83 -16.95 20.01 13.24
CA THR A 83 -15.56 19.93 12.75
C THR A 83 -14.76 18.89 13.54
N GLU A 84 -14.97 18.79 14.85
CA GLU A 84 -14.36 17.71 15.67
C GLU A 84 -14.89 16.32 15.27
N HIS A 85 -16.20 16.17 15.07
CA HIS A 85 -16.79 14.91 14.62
C HIS A 85 -16.28 14.46 13.24
N VAL A 86 -16.13 15.38 12.29
CA VAL A 86 -15.49 15.12 10.99
C VAL A 86 -14.06 14.62 11.20
N SER A 87 -13.29 15.25 12.08
CA SER A 87 -11.95 14.79 12.42
C SER A 87 -11.96 13.33 12.94
N LEU A 88 -12.84 13.03 13.90
CA LEU A 88 -12.93 11.68 14.47
C LEU A 88 -13.34 10.64 13.43
N SER A 89 -14.26 10.95 12.53
CA SER A 89 -14.66 10.05 11.45
C SER A 89 -13.51 9.74 10.47
N HIS A 90 -12.67 10.74 10.15
CA HIS A 90 -11.47 10.53 9.34
C HIS A 90 -10.38 9.73 10.08
N LEU A 91 -10.26 9.86 11.41
CA LEU A 91 -9.38 8.97 12.20
C LEU A 91 -9.85 7.52 12.13
N GLN A 92 -11.15 7.29 12.23
CA GLN A 92 -11.74 5.96 12.10
C GLN A 92 -11.53 5.38 10.68
N LEU A 93 -11.71 6.21 9.64
CA LEU A 93 -11.40 5.84 8.27
C LEU A 93 -9.93 5.40 8.11
N ALA A 94 -9.00 6.19 8.63
CA ALA A 94 -7.57 5.86 8.57
C ALA A 94 -7.25 4.52 9.28
N GLN A 95 -7.90 4.24 10.40
CA GLN A 95 -7.78 2.98 11.11
C GLN A 95 -8.32 1.81 10.29
N SER A 96 -9.52 1.94 9.72
CA SER A 96 -10.14 0.91 8.87
C SER A 96 -9.28 0.60 7.63
N MET A 97 -8.68 1.62 7.02
CA MET A 97 -7.72 1.44 5.91
C MET A 97 -6.49 0.63 6.34
N ARG A 98 -5.95 0.85 7.54
CA ARG A 98 -4.82 0.08 8.07
C ARG A 98 -5.17 -1.39 8.32
N GLU A 99 -6.38 -1.66 8.75
CA GLU A 99 -6.87 -3.02 8.93
C GLU A 99 -6.97 -3.77 7.61
N GLU A 100 -7.42 -3.11 6.54
CA GLU A 100 -7.41 -3.70 5.19
C GLU A 100 -5.98 -3.95 4.69
N VAL A 101 -5.06 -3.04 4.94
CA VAL A 101 -3.63 -3.23 4.62
C VAL A 101 -3.07 -4.46 5.33
N LYS A 102 -3.39 -4.64 6.60
CA LYS A 102 -2.95 -5.82 7.36
C LYS A 102 -3.47 -7.12 6.76
N LYS A 103 -4.73 -7.16 6.31
CA LYS A 103 -5.28 -8.33 5.59
C LYS A 103 -4.50 -8.64 4.32
N LEU A 104 -4.05 -7.62 3.59
CA LEU A 104 -3.22 -7.79 2.39
C LEU A 104 -1.81 -8.33 2.75
N GLU A 105 -1.21 -7.86 3.84
CA GLU A 105 0.07 -8.39 4.34
C GLU A 105 -0.05 -9.87 4.70
N ASP A 106 -1.07 -10.24 5.47
CA ASP A 106 -1.33 -11.63 5.87
C ASP A 106 -1.58 -12.54 4.66
N PHE A 107 -2.32 -12.05 3.67
CA PHE A 107 -2.56 -12.77 2.43
C PHE A 107 -1.24 -13.05 1.66
N LYS A 108 -0.35 -12.04 1.54
CA LYS A 108 0.95 -12.17 0.88
C LYS A 108 1.84 -13.21 1.56
N GLU A 109 1.89 -13.21 2.89
CA GLU A 109 2.70 -14.19 3.63
C GLU A 109 2.15 -15.62 3.46
N LYS A 110 0.84 -15.81 3.51
CA LYS A 110 0.22 -17.13 3.25
C LYS A 110 0.56 -17.65 1.85
N GLN A 111 0.45 -16.82 0.82
CA GLN A 111 0.81 -17.22 -0.54
C GLN A 111 2.30 -17.56 -0.68
N LYS A 112 3.18 -16.77 -0.07
CA LYS A 112 4.62 -17.01 -0.07
C LYS A 112 4.97 -18.35 0.59
N GLU A 113 4.44 -18.64 1.76
CA GLU A 113 4.71 -19.91 2.46
C GLU A 113 4.18 -21.13 1.67
N ALA A 114 2.97 -21.03 1.11
CA ALA A 114 2.42 -22.11 0.28
C ALA A 114 3.27 -22.37 -0.98
N ARG A 115 3.82 -21.32 -1.60
CA ARG A 115 4.64 -21.41 -2.81
C ARG A 115 6.03 -22.00 -2.55
N LYS A 116 6.66 -21.62 -1.44
CA LYS A 116 8.05 -21.95 -1.10
C LYS A 116 8.36 -23.45 -1.21
N LYS A 117 7.48 -24.31 -0.67
CA LYS A 117 7.67 -25.75 -0.68
C LYS A 117 7.65 -26.32 -2.11
N ILE A 118 6.74 -25.81 -2.95
CA ILE A 118 6.59 -26.26 -4.35
C ILE A 118 7.81 -25.83 -5.17
N GLU A 119 8.27 -24.59 -5.01
CA GLU A 119 9.48 -24.09 -5.67
C GLU A 119 10.71 -24.93 -5.31
N GLN A 120 10.91 -25.24 -4.02
CA GLN A 120 12.02 -26.08 -3.58
C GLN A 120 11.97 -27.51 -4.19
N GLN A 121 10.78 -28.11 -4.27
CA GLN A 121 10.59 -29.42 -4.87
C GLN A 121 10.87 -29.39 -6.37
N MET A 122 10.38 -28.40 -7.09
CA MET A 122 10.62 -28.24 -8.53
C MET A 122 12.09 -27.98 -8.83
N ASP A 123 12.77 -27.14 -8.04
CA ASP A 123 14.20 -26.88 -8.17
C ASP A 123 15.04 -28.16 -8.00
N ALA A 124 14.67 -29.01 -7.03
CA ALA A 124 15.34 -30.28 -6.82
C ALA A 124 15.16 -31.22 -8.03
N LEU A 125 13.94 -31.32 -8.56
CA LEU A 125 13.64 -32.13 -9.75
C LEU A 125 14.33 -31.59 -11.02
N HIS A 126 14.40 -30.28 -11.21
CA HIS A 126 15.15 -29.66 -12.31
C HIS A 126 16.64 -30.04 -12.27
N LYS A 127 17.27 -29.93 -11.09
CA LYS A 127 18.67 -30.32 -10.90
C LYS A 127 18.90 -31.82 -11.15
N GLN A 128 18.01 -32.66 -10.63
CA GLN A 128 18.08 -34.11 -10.80
C GLN A 128 17.94 -34.48 -12.28
N LYS A 129 16.96 -33.94 -12.99
CA LYS A 129 16.72 -34.17 -14.43
C LYS A 129 17.93 -33.75 -15.27
N SER A 130 18.47 -32.53 -15.02
CA SER A 130 19.65 -32.04 -15.75
C SER A 130 20.90 -32.87 -15.50
N SER A 131 21.15 -33.29 -14.24
CA SER A 131 22.28 -34.13 -13.89
C SER A 131 22.18 -35.49 -14.55
N GLN A 132 21.01 -36.13 -14.52
CA GLN A 132 20.80 -37.44 -15.14
C GLN A 132 20.90 -37.39 -16.67
N PHE A 133 20.38 -36.29 -17.28
CA PHE A 133 20.52 -36.06 -18.71
C PHE A 133 22.02 -36.03 -19.10
N LYS A 134 22.85 -35.29 -18.38
CA LYS A 134 24.27 -35.21 -18.60
C LYS A 134 24.91 -36.60 -18.52
N LYS A 135 24.62 -37.36 -17.46
CA LYS A 135 25.13 -38.77 -17.31
C LYS A 135 24.71 -39.65 -18.47
N THR A 136 23.48 -39.50 -18.94
CA THR A 136 22.96 -40.26 -20.09
C THR A 136 23.71 -39.91 -21.38
N MET A 137 23.98 -38.64 -21.61
CA MET A 137 24.74 -38.19 -22.80
C MET A 137 26.21 -38.61 -22.75
N ASP A 138 26.84 -38.60 -21.57
CA ASP A 138 28.20 -39.07 -21.38
C ASP A 138 28.31 -40.57 -21.58
N SER A 139 27.36 -41.36 -21.06
CA SER A 139 27.32 -42.82 -21.28
C SER A 139 27.03 -43.16 -22.74
N LYS A 140 26.21 -42.39 -23.46
CA LYS A 140 25.98 -42.52 -24.89
C LYS A 140 27.28 -42.35 -25.67
N LYS A 141 28.05 -41.31 -25.42
CA LYS A 141 29.34 -41.03 -26.06
C LYS A 141 30.35 -42.19 -25.80
N THR A 142 30.37 -42.68 -24.56
CA THR A 142 31.23 -43.78 -24.17
C THR A 142 30.85 -45.03 -24.95
N TYR A 143 29.57 -45.38 -25.05
CA TYR A 143 29.07 -46.50 -25.81
C TYR A 143 29.42 -46.40 -27.29
N GLU A 144 29.16 -45.25 -27.91
CA GLU A 144 29.55 -44.96 -29.30
C GLU A 144 31.06 -45.18 -29.56
N GLN A 145 31.92 -44.76 -28.63
CA GLN A 145 33.35 -44.96 -28.74
C GLN A 145 33.74 -46.45 -28.62
N LYS A 146 33.14 -47.17 -27.65
CA LYS A 146 33.41 -48.60 -27.46
C LYS A 146 32.94 -49.46 -28.64
N CYS A 147 31.86 -49.05 -29.30
CA CYS A 147 31.42 -49.67 -30.55
C CYS A 147 32.47 -49.47 -31.68
N ARG A 148 33.01 -48.28 -31.83
CA ARG A 148 34.08 -48.01 -32.79
C ARG A 148 35.37 -48.80 -32.49
N ASP A 149 35.77 -48.82 -31.21
CA ASP A 149 36.92 -49.58 -30.73
C ASP A 149 36.76 -51.10 -31.05
N LYS A 150 35.54 -51.64 -30.86
CA LYS A 150 35.18 -53.03 -31.20
C LYS A 150 35.28 -53.27 -32.70
N GLU A 151 34.69 -52.42 -33.54
CA GLU A 151 34.73 -52.55 -34.98
C GLU A 151 36.18 -52.53 -35.51
N GLU A 152 37.03 -51.64 -34.99
CA GLU A 152 38.43 -51.58 -35.32
C GLU A 152 39.18 -52.84 -34.89
N ALA A 153 38.95 -53.36 -33.70
CA ALA A 153 39.54 -54.61 -33.20
C ALA A 153 39.13 -55.80 -34.06
N ASP A 154 37.84 -55.89 -34.44
CA ASP A 154 37.31 -56.98 -35.30
C ASP A 154 37.92 -56.86 -36.73
N GLN A 155 38.04 -55.70 -37.31
CA GLN A 155 38.70 -55.45 -38.60
C GLN A 155 40.17 -55.84 -38.55
N ASN A 156 40.88 -55.47 -37.49
CA ASN A 156 42.31 -55.81 -37.35
C ASN A 156 42.49 -57.36 -37.15
N MET A 157 41.62 -58.00 -36.42
CA MET A 157 41.61 -59.46 -36.30
C MET A 157 41.39 -60.13 -37.66
N ASN A 158 40.35 -59.72 -38.42
CA ASN A 158 39.99 -60.30 -39.73
C ASN A 158 41.10 -60.13 -40.77
N ARG A 159 41.79 -58.98 -40.81
CA ARG A 159 42.91 -58.69 -41.73
C ARG A 159 44.10 -59.58 -41.44
N ASN A 160 44.30 -60.06 -40.23
CA ASN A 160 45.46 -60.79 -39.78
C ASN A 160 45.18 -62.31 -39.57
N THR A 161 43.95 -62.75 -39.85
CA THR A 161 43.53 -64.18 -39.64
C THR A 161 44.38 -65.14 -40.46
N ASN A 162 44.91 -64.76 -41.64
CA ASN A 162 45.72 -65.59 -42.51
C ASN A 162 47.22 -65.48 -42.26
N THR A 163 47.67 -64.91 -41.17
CA THR A 163 49.08 -64.70 -40.84
C THR A 163 49.60 -65.95 -40.09
N ASN A 164 50.77 -66.45 -40.49
CA ASN A 164 51.43 -67.64 -39.87
C ASN A 164 51.90 -67.40 -38.41
N ASN A 165 51.63 -66.26 -37.82
CA ASN A 165 52.06 -65.87 -36.46
C ASN A 165 50.95 -66.16 -35.45
N THR A 166 50.88 -67.37 -34.93
CA THR A 166 49.87 -67.84 -33.95
C THR A 166 49.75 -66.90 -32.72
N LYS A 167 50.87 -66.41 -32.16
CA LYS A 167 50.88 -65.56 -31.00
C LYS A 167 50.25 -64.16 -31.30
N LEU A 168 50.38 -63.67 -32.50
CA LEU A 168 49.75 -62.38 -32.94
C LEU A 168 48.25 -62.56 -33.10
N VAL A 169 47.81 -63.68 -33.69
CA VAL A 169 46.38 -64.04 -33.85
C VAL A 169 45.69 -64.17 -32.47
N GLU A 170 46.26 -64.91 -31.54
CA GLU A 170 45.73 -65.01 -30.18
C GLU A 170 45.63 -63.66 -29.46
N LYS A 171 46.64 -62.82 -29.59
CA LYS A 171 46.60 -61.43 -29.02
C LYS A 171 45.51 -60.53 -29.65
N LEU A 172 45.30 -60.62 -30.95
CA LEU A 172 44.27 -59.89 -31.65
C LEU A 172 42.86 -60.41 -31.29
N GLN A 173 42.70 -61.70 -31.16
CA GLN A 173 41.46 -62.32 -30.71
C GLN A 173 41.11 -61.93 -29.27
N SER A 174 42.08 -61.99 -28.36
CA SER A 174 41.89 -61.49 -26.98
C SER A 174 41.49 -60.03 -26.93
N LYS A 175 42.11 -59.15 -27.78
CA LYS A 175 41.74 -57.73 -27.88
C LYS A 175 40.32 -57.51 -28.41
N ALA A 176 39.94 -58.26 -29.47
CA ALA A 176 38.59 -58.22 -30.05
C ALA A 176 37.55 -58.70 -29.02
N GLN A 177 37.80 -59.74 -28.30
CA GLN A 177 36.92 -60.25 -27.25
C GLN A 177 36.77 -59.18 -26.10
N GLN A 178 37.89 -58.60 -25.67
CA GLN A 178 37.84 -57.55 -24.63
C GLN A 178 37.09 -56.28 -25.11
N ALA A 179 37.30 -55.82 -26.36
CA ALA A 179 36.59 -54.72 -26.94
C ALA A 179 35.07 -54.99 -27.05
N LYS A 180 34.69 -56.25 -27.39
CA LYS A 180 33.27 -56.65 -27.39
C LYS A 180 32.66 -56.57 -25.99
N LEU A 181 33.31 -57.11 -24.96
CA LEU A 181 32.84 -57.07 -23.58
C LEU A 181 32.72 -55.62 -23.09
N ASN A 182 33.67 -54.75 -23.43
CA ASN A 182 33.64 -53.33 -23.07
C ASN A 182 32.46 -52.60 -23.75
N ALA A 183 32.15 -52.95 -25.02
CA ALA A 183 31.02 -52.37 -25.74
C ALA A 183 29.66 -52.82 -25.14
N GLU A 184 29.56 -54.13 -24.79
CA GLU A 184 28.37 -54.69 -24.12
C GLU A 184 28.11 -54.06 -22.74
N GLU A 185 29.17 -53.82 -21.97
CA GLU A 185 29.07 -53.15 -20.68
C GLU A 185 28.64 -51.66 -20.83
N ALA A 186 29.24 -50.95 -21.79
CA ALA A 186 28.90 -49.57 -22.08
C ALA A 186 27.44 -49.44 -22.57
N ASP A 187 26.96 -50.38 -23.39
CA ASP A 187 25.56 -50.44 -23.82
C ASP A 187 24.62 -50.63 -22.64
N ARG A 188 24.90 -51.59 -21.77
CA ARG A 188 24.10 -51.82 -20.57
C ARG A 188 24.00 -50.56 -19.68
N LEU A 189 25.13 -49.88 -19.46
CA LEU A 189 25.16 -48.64 -18.66
C LEU A 189 24.36 -47.50 -19.34
N TYR A 190 24.47 -47.36 -20.66
CA TYR A 190 23.70 -46.37 -21.40
C TYR A 190 22.19 -46.67 -21.32
N GLN A 191 21.77 -47.92 -21.56
CA GLN A 191 20.37 -48.34 -21.43
C GLN A 191 19.83 -48.05 -20.02
N GLN A 192 20.59 -48.37 -18.96
CA GLN A 192 20.21 -48.11 -17.59
C GLN A 192 20.03 -46.61 -17.32
N ASN A 193 20.92 -45.76 -17.84
CA ASN A 193 20.82 -44.31 -17.71
C ASN A 193 19.61 -43.74 -18.47
N VAL A 194 19.27 -44.28 -19.65
CA VAL A 194 18.08 -43.90 -20.42
C VAL A 194 16.80 -44.22 -19.64
N VAL A 195 16.72 -45.45 -19.07
CA VAL A 195 15.55 -45.85 -18.27
C VAL A 195 15.41 -44.95 -17.02
N THR A 196 16.52 -44.66 -16.36
CA THR A 196 16.51 -43.78 -15.17
C THR A 196 16.07 -42.36 -15.53
N LEU A 197 16.57 -41.83 -16.64
CA LEU A 197 16.17 -40.50 -17.14
C LEU A 197 14.68 -40.47 -17.47
N GLY A 198 14.14 -41.53 -18.06
CA GLY A 198 12.70 -41.65 -18.34
C GLY A 198 11.86 -41.54 -17.07
N LYS A 199 12.21 -42.25 -16.00
CA LYS A 199 11.51 -42.21 -14.72
C LYS A 199 11.57 -40.81 -14.12
N ILE A 200 12.74 -40.19 -14.07
CA ILE A 200 12.91 -38.81 -13.53
C ILE A 200 12.09 -37.79 -14.35
N ARG A 201 12.05 -37.95 -15.69
CA ARG A 201 11.21 -37.13 -16.56
C ARG A 201 9.72 -37.27 -16.22
N ASP A 202 9.24 -38.48 -16.03
CA ASP A 202 7.83 -38.73 -15.74
C ASP A 202 7.43 -38.20 -14.36
N ASP A 203 8.30 -38.34 -13.37
CA ASP A 203 8.09 -37.70 -12.06
C ASP A 203 8.07 -36.19 -12.17
N TRP A 204 9.01 -35.59 -12.91
CA TRP A 204 9.03 -34.15 -13.17
C TRP A 204 7.76 -33.66 -13.88
N LEU A 205 7.25 -34.43 -14.87
CA LEU A 205 6.02 -34.07 -15.58
C LEU A 205 4.81 -33.99 -14.64
N LYS A 206 4.66 -34.95 -13.74
CA LYS A 206 3.57 -34.99 -12.75
C LYS A 206 3.63 -33.76 -11.82
N GLU A 207 4.82 -33.51 -11.27
CA GLU A 207 5.02 -32.38 -10.36
C GLU A 207 4.90 -31.02 -11.06
N HIS A 208 5.33 -30.91 -12.31
CA HIS A 208 5.17 -29.69 -13.10
C HIS A 208 3.69 -29.38 -13.35
N VAL A 209 2.87 -30.38 -13.71
CA VAL A 209 1.41 -30.19 -13.86
C VAL A 209 0.79 -29.74 -12.55
N SER A 210 1.11 -30.40 -11.45
CA SER A 210 0.62 -30.05 -10.11
C SER A 210 1.02 -28.62 -9.71
N ALA A 211 2.28 -28.25 -9.96
CA ALA A 211 2.78 -26.90 -9.70
C ALA A 211 2.04 -25.84 -10.54
N CYS A 212 1.83 -26.10 -11.83
CA CYS A 212 1.06 -25.21 -12.71
C CYS A 212 -0.36 -24.98 -12.20
N GLU A 213 -1.07 -26.02 -11.78
CA GLU A 213 -2.44 -25.92 -11.25
C GLU A 213 -2.48 -25.10 -9.96
N ILE A 214 -1.53 -25.32 -9.06
CA ILE A 214 -1.45 -24.57 -7.80
C ILE A 214 -1.10 -23.10 -8.06
N PHE A 215 -0.14 -22.82 -8.94
CA PHE A 215 0.27 -21.44 -9.26
C PHE A 215 -0.81 -20.66 -10.00
N GLU A 216 -1.58 -21.32 -10.88
CA GLU A 216 -2.75 -20.74 -11.51
C GLU A 216 -3.80 -20.38 -10.47
N LYS A 217 -4.14 -21.29 -9.57
CA LYS A 217 -5.08 -21.04 -8.47
C LYS A 217 -4.63 -19.87 -7.59
N GLN A 218 -3.35 -19.84 -7.19
CA GLN A 218 -2.81 -18.72 -6.42
C GLN A 218 -2.90 -17.38 -7.16
N SER A 219 -2.70 -17.40 -8.48
CA SER A 219 -2.85 -16.20 -9.31
C SER A 219 -4.29 -15.70 -9.36
N MET A 220 -5.26 -16.61 -9.50
CA MET A 220 -6.69 -16.28 -9.46
C MET A 220 -7.09 -15.70 -8.10
N GLU A 221 -6.66 -16.32 -7.02
CA GLU A 221 -6.89 -15.86 -5.65
C GLU A 221 -6.30 -14.46 -5.44
N ARG A 222 -5.06 -14.21 -5.90
CA ARG A 222 -4.40 -12.91 -5.81
C ARG A 222 -5.17 -11.82 -6.54
N ILE A 223 -5.55 -12.06 -7.79
CA ILE A 223 -6.29 -11.08 -8.59
C ILE A 223 -7.64 -10.77 -7.94
N SER A 224 -8.36 -11.80 -7.49
CA SER A 224 -9.64 -11.63 -6.80
C SER A 224 -9.47 -10.85 -5.49
N PHE A 225 -8.46 -11.19 -4.71
CA PHE A 225 -8.19 -10.52 -3.43
C PHE A 225 -7.87 -9.04 -3.64
N LEU A 226 -6.95 -8.70 -4.56
CA LEU A 226 -6.60 -7.31 -4.87
C LEU A 226 -7.80 -6.50 -5.36
N ARG A 227 -8.59 -7.06 -6.28
CA ARG A 227 -9.82 -6.44 -6.76
C ARG A 227 -10.75 -6.10 -5.59
N ASN A 228 -10.98 -7.05 -4.70
CA ASN A 228 -11.88 -6.86 -3.56
C ASN A 228 -11.31 -5.86 -2.53
N THR A 229 -9.99 -5.87 -2.30
CA THR A 229 -9.31 -4.91 -1.42
C THR A 229 -9.49 -3.47 -1.93
N VAL A 230 -9.25 -3.24 -3.23
CA VAL A 230 -9.45 -1.92 -3.83
C VAL A 230 -10.93 -1.51 -3.79
N TRP A 231 -11.83 -2.43 -4.06
CA TRP A 231 -13.28 -2.20 -3.98
C TRP A 231 -13.71 -1.78 -2.57
N THR A 232 -13.25 -2.49 -1.54
CA THR A 232 -13.53 -2.17 -0.13
C THR A 232 -12.98 -0.79 0.23
N HIS A 233 -11.76 -0.48 -0.21
CA HIS A 233 -11.16 0.84 -0.01
C HIS A 233 -12.01 1.97 -0.60
N LEU A 234 -12.50 1.81 -1.83
CA LEU A 234 -13.37 2.80 -2.47
C LEU A 234 -14.72 2.96 -1.73
N ASN A 235 -15.30 1.85 -1.24
CA ASN A 235 -16.52 1.91 -0.45
C ASN A 235 -16.31 2.67 0.88
N GLN A 236 -15.19 2.48 1.55
CA GLN A 236 -14.84 3.24 2.76
C GLN A 236 -14.74 4.75 2.48
N LEU A 237 -14.11 5.14 1.36
CA LEU A 237 -14.02 6.53 0.94
C LEU A 237 -15.40 7.13 0.62
N SER A 238 -16.23 6.39 -0.11
CA SER A 238 -17.60 6.84 -0.44
C SER A 238 -18.44 7.01 0.83
N GLN A 239 -18.36 6.08 1.77
CA GLN A 239 -19.08 6.20 3.04
C GLN A 239 -18.61 7.41 3.84
N GLN A 240 -17.32 7.72 3.84
CA GLN A 240 -16.78 8.90 4.51
C GLN A 240 -17.35 10.20 3.92
N CYS A 241 -17.56 10.27 2.60
CA CYS A 241 -18.20 11.44 1.98
C CYS A 241 -19.62 11.64 2.50
N VAL A 242 -20.41 10.56 2.62
CA VAL A 242 -21.78 10.60 3.15
C VAL A 242 -21.77 11.06 4.62
N THR A 243 -20.92 10.46 5.45
CA THR A 243 -20.79 10.83 6.87
C THR A 243 -20.39 12.28 7.04
N SER A 244 -19.48 12.80 6.22
CA SER A 244 -19.07 14.20 6.26
C SER A 244 -20.21 15.14 5.88
N ASP A 245 -20.98 14.82 4.86
CA ASP A 245 -22.13 15.61 4.42
C ASP A 245 -23.22 15.68 5.49
N GLU A 246 -23.53 14.56 6.16
CA GLU A 246 -24.48 14.53 7.28
C GLU A 246 -24.04 15.46 8.41
N LEU A 247 -22.76 15.46 8.78
CA LEU A 247 -22.21 16.34 9.81
C LEU A 247 -22.26 17.83 9.41
N TYR A 248 -22.02 18.16 8.14
CA TYR A 248 -22.16 19.54 7.64
C TYR A 248 -23.62 19.99 7.58
N GLU A 249 -24.56 19.07 7.35
CA GLU A 249 -25.98 19.38 7.36
C GLU A 249 -26.47 19.78 8.76
N GLU A 250 -25.94 19.17 9.82
CA GLU A 250 -26.23 19.60 11.18
C GLU A 250 -25.76 21.05 11.45
N VAL A 251 -24.65 21.47 10.85
CA VAL A 251 -24.20 22.87 10.95
C VAL A 251 -25.17 23.80 10.20
N ARG A 252 -25.61 23.43 8.98
CA ARG A 252 -26.57 24.22 8.21
C ARG A 252 -27.87 24.41 8.98
N ARG A 253 -28.43 23.35 9.55
CA ARG A 253 -29.66 23.42 10.38
C ARG A 253 -29.50 24.34 11.60
N SER A 254 -28.32 24.31 12.22
CA SER A 254 -28.05 25.22 13.35
C SER A 254 -27.96 26.68 12.90
N LEU A 255 -27.39 26.95 11.72
CA LEU A 255 -27.31 28.30 11.15
C LEU A 255 -28.68 28.81 10.70
N GLU A 256 -29.58 27.97 10.20
CA GLU A 256 -30.97 28.32 9.89
C GLU A 256 -31.77 28.74 11.13
N GLN A 257 -31.39 28.27 12.30
CA GLN A 257 -31.98 28.66 13.60
C GLN A 257 -31.38 29.98 14.17
N CYS A 258 -30.39 30.54 13.51
CA CYS A 258 -29.79 31.81 13.92
C CYS A 258 -30.75 32.97 13.59
N ASP A 259 -31.31 33.62 14.63
CA ASP A 259 -32.20 34.76 14.50
C ASP A 259 -31.44 36.06 14.76
N ILE A 260 -31.24 36.81 13.68
CA ILE A 260 -30.47 38.06 13.69
C ILE A 260 -31.16 39.12 14.59
N GLN A 261 -32.51 39.20 14.54
CA GLN A 261 -33.25 40.16 15.32
C GLN A 261 -33.20 39.83 16.83
N GLU A 262 -33.35 38.56 17.17
CA GLU A 262 -33.23 38.07 18.54
C GLU A 262 -31.83 38.35 19.12
N ASP A 263 -30.78 38.17 18.35
CA ASP A 263 -29.41 38.42 18.79
C ASP A 263 -29.13 39.91 19.01
N ILE A 264 -29.69 40.79 18.17
CA ILE A 264 -29.60 42.25 18.38
C ILE A 264 -30.39 42.70 19.61
N GLU A 265 -31.61 42.20 19.79
CA GLU A 265 -32.43 42.49 20.98
C GLU A 265 -31.76 41.97 22.25
N HIS A 266 -31.17 40.78 22.21
CA HIS A 266 -30.41 40.22 23.32
C HIS A 266 -29.24 41.14 23.72
N PHE A 267 -28.45 41.61 22.72
CA PHE A 267 -27.37 42.57 22.96
C PHE A 267 -27.88 43.87 23.61
N VAL A 268 -28.93 44.47 23.04
CA VAL A 268 -29.53 45.71 23.58
C VAL A 268 -29.98 45.49 25.03
N ASN A 269 -30.70 44.40 25.30
CA ASN A 269 -31.20 44.12 26.65
C ASN A 269 -30.08 43.95 27.68
N LEU A 270 -28.98 43.30 27.24
CA LEU A 270 -27.86 42.99 28.12
C LEU A 270 -26.91 44.17 28.35
N ARG A 271 -26.79 45.08 27.37
CA ARG A 271 -25.73 46.11 27.35
C ARG A 271 -26.24 47.54 27.24
N ARG A 272 -27.56 47.80 27.17
CA ARG A 272 -28.11 49.15 27.10
C ARG A 272 -27.61 50.05 28.23
N THR A 273 -27.23 51.26 27.93
CA THR A 273 -26.68 52.27 28.87
C THR A 273 -27.66 53.34 29.25
N GLY A 274 -28.73 53.52 28.47
CA GLY A 274 -29.80 54.50 28.69
C GLY A 274 -30.66 54.65 27.46
N ASP A 275 -31.85 55.24 27.65
CA ASP A 275 -32.87 55.50 26.63
C ASP A 275 -32.95 56.94 26.16
N LYS A 276 -32.19 57.85 26.79
CA LYS A 276 -32.18 59.27 26.48
C LYS A 276 -30.75 59.76 26.27
N PRO A 277 -30.55 60.62 25.27
CA PRO A 277 -29.25 61.28 25.09
C PRO A 277 -29.02 62.31 26.26
N ALA A 278 -27.74 62.55 26.53
CA ALA A 278 -27.38 63.58 27.48
C ALA A 278 -28.01 64.93 27.08
N ALA A 279 -28.52 65.68 28.07
CA ALA A 279 -29.01 66.98 27.83
C ALA A 279 -27.88 67.91 27.31
N PRO A 280 -28.21 68.84 26.38
CA PRO A 280 -27.22 69.80 25.92
C PRO A 280 -26.73 70.69 27.09
N VAL A 281 -25.46 71.05 27.06
CA VAL A 281 -24.90 71.99 28.05
C VAL A 281 -25.56 73.36 27.87
N ALA A 282 -26.22 73.80 28.94
CA ALA A 282 -26.81 75.17 28.93
C ALA A 282 -25.70 76.19 28.99
N TYR A 283 -25.88 77.26 28.18
CA TYR A 283 -24.98 78.42 28.26
C TYR A 283 -25.27 79.26 29.54
N GLU A 284 -24.28 79.34 30.40
CA GLU A 284 -24.33 80.23 31.60
C GLU A 284 -23.60 81.54 31.33
N ASN A 285 -24.33 82.61 31.34
CA ASN A 285 -23.74 83.94 31.15
C ASN A 285 -23.23 84.49 32.47
N PHE A 286 -21.96 84.49 32.69
CA PHE A 286 -21.30 85.02 33.90
C PHE A 286 -21.04 86.52 33.86
N TYR A 287 -21.27 87.18 32.70
CA TYR A 287 -21.02 88.63 32.55
C TYR A 287 -22.10 89.52 33.15
N THR A 288 -23.32 89.07 33.30
CA THR A 288 -24.46 89.92 33.68
C THR A 288 -24.83 89.85 35.13
N GLY A 289 -24.05 89.36 36.05
CA GLY A 289 -24.15 89.54 37.51
C GLY A 289 -25.51 89.31 38.18
N LEU A 290 -26.54 88.87 37.44
CA LEU A 290 -27.89 88.67 37.96
C LEU A 290 -28.09 87.25 38.39
N ARG A 291 -27.85 86.96 39.67
CA ARG A 291 -28.42 85.81 40.35
C ARG A 291 -29.93 85.96 40.45
N SER A 292 -30.68 85.19 39.76
CA SER A 292 -32.11 85.06 40.07
C SER A 292 -32.26 84.35 41.41
N PRO A 293 -33.02 84.86 42.36
CA PRO A 293 -33.21 84.15 43.63
C PRO A 293 -34.33 83.13 43.52
N THR A 294 -34.16 82.12 44.29
CA THR A 294 -35.18 81.17 44.75
C THR A 294 -35.41 79.88 43.96
N GLY A 295 -34.72 78.93 44.41
CA GLY A 295 -35.14 77.51 44.47
C GLY A 295 -34.40 76.84 45.62
N PRO A 296 -35.01 75.92 46.42
CA PRO A 296 -34.33 75.30 47.54
C PRO A 296 -33.17 74.48 47.05
N PRO A 297 -32.07 74.34 47.84
CA PRO A 297 -30.89 73.58 47.41
C PRO A 297 -31.21 72.10 47.25
N PRO A 298 -30.82 71.46 46.14
CA PRO A 298 -30.95 70.03 46.02
C PRO A 298 -30.00 69.37 46.98
N SER A 299 -30.54 68.46 47.79
CA SER A 299 -29.78 67.58 48.65
C SER A 299 -28.66 66.92 47.89
N ARG A 300 -27.40 67.15 48.30
CA ARG A 300 -26.25 66.46 47.79
C ARG A 300 -26.32 65.00 48.28
N VAL A 301 -26.74 64.14 47.41
CA VAL A 301 -26.36 62.71 47.52
C VAL A 301 -25.05 62.56 46.78
N PRO A 302 -23.97 62.17 47.43
CA PRO A 302 -22.70 61.87 46.69
C PRO A 302 -22.93 60.74 45.77
N PRO A 303 -22.47 60.80 44.50
CA PRO A 303 -22.54 59.70 43.60
C PRO A 303 -21.68 58.50 44.14
N PRO A 304 -22.10 57.26 44.04
CA PRO A 304 -21.27 56.15 44.41
C PRO A 304 -20.00 56.20 43.52
N ALA A 305 -18.87 56.16 44.18
CA ALA A 305 -17.56 56.06 43.49
C ALA A 305 -17.47 54.78 42.68
N VAL A 306 -17.75 54.87 41.40
CA VAL A 306 -17.43 53.83 40.46
C VAL A 306 -15.91 53.82 40.31
N ARG A 307 -15.26 52.91 41.01
CA ARG A 307 -13.87 52.56 40.73
C ARG A 307 -13.79 51.97 39.32
N ARG A 308 -13.44 52.80 38.34
CA ARG A 308 -12.92 52.35 37.09
C ARG A 308 -11.53 51.75 37.36
N GLY A 309 -11.42 50.46 37.29
CA GLY A 309 -10.14 49.80 37.14
C GLY A 309 -9.47 50.31 35.83
N PRO A 310 -8.15 50.42 35.81
CA PRO A 310 -7.47 50.84 34.60
C PRO A 310 -7.75 49.87 33.43
N LEU A 311 -8.06 50.44 32.29
CA LEU A 311 -8.06 49.69 31.01
C LEU A 311 -6.68 49.09 30.82
N PRO A 312 -6.58 47.86 30.37
CA PRO A 312 -5.29 47.28 29.99
C PRO A 312 -4.69 48.09 28.86
N ASP A 313 -3.45 48.54 29.06
CA ASP A 313 -2.63 49.22 28.08
C ASP A 313 -2.34 48.29 26.92
N PRO A 314 -2.62 48.70 25.65
CA PRO A 314 -2.35 47.81 24.48
C PRO A 314 -0.86 47.70 24.13
N THR A 315 0.07 48.20 24.94
CA THR A 315 1.50 48.22 24.62
C THR A 315 2.41 47.40 25.52
N GLN A 316 1.96 46.24 26.01
CA GLN A 316 2.93 45.27 26.52
C GLN A 316 2.82 43.95 25.77
N ASN A 317 3.33 44.01 24.55
CA ASN A 317 3.86 42.84 23.89
C ASN A 317 5.33 42.88 23.96
N ASN A 318 5.96 42.02 24.70
CA ASN A 318 7.19 41.80 24.44
C ASN A 318 8.05 40.74 24.59
N ARG A 319 8.76 40.50 23.69
CA ARG A 319 10.05 39.84 23.57
C ARG A 319 10.19 38.37 23.96
N GLY A 320 10.58 37.67 22.91
CA GLY A 320 11.42 36.47 22.85
C GLY A 320 10.65 35.23 22.44
N ASP A 321 10.90 34.53 21.34
CA ASP A 321 12.16 34.10 20.80
C ASP A 321 12.11 33.82 19.30
N ASP A 322 13.24 34.03 18.66
CA ASP A 322 13.55 33.68 17.27
C ASP A 322 13.35 32.23 16.93
N ALA A 323 12.59 31.94 15.86
CA ALA A 323 12.81 30.77 15.02
C ALA A 323 12.37 31.05 13.58
N ARG A 324 13.33 31.26 12.76
CA ARG A 324 13.47 31.17 11.30
C ARG A 324 12.25 30.70 10.52
N HIS A 325 11.61 31.62 9.81
CA HIS A 325 10.79 31.29 8.66
C HIS A 325 11.67 31.15 7.42
N SER A 326 11.71 29.92 6.92
CA SER A 326 12.13 29.61 5.57
C SER A 326 10.98 29.93 4.62
N LEU A 327 11.24 30.81 3.68
CA LEU A 327 10.38 31.15 2.55
C LEU A 327 10.21 29.91 1.66
N VAL A 328 8.97 29.48 1.44
CA VAL A 328 8.62 28.59 0.33
C VAL A 328 7.99 29.46 -0.75
N GLN A 329 8.64 29.48 -1.91
CA GLN A 329 8.20 30.16 -3.12
C GLN A 329 6.91 29.55 -3.65
N ASP A 330 6.05 30.43 -4.15
CA ASP A 330 4.90 30.12 -4.99
C ASP A 330 5.31 29.28 -6.20
N GLY A 331 4.67 28.11 -6.36
CA GLY A 331 4.77 27.27 -7.54
C GLY A 331 3.40 27.18 -8.23
N ASP A 332 3.38 27.59 -9.48
CA ASP A 332 2.27 27.70 -10.42
C ASP A 332 1.30 26.51 -10.40
N TYR A 333 0.03 26.79 -10.19
CA TYR A 333 -1.07 25.90 -10.55
C TYR A 333 -1.46 26.12 -12.01
N SER A 334 -1.03 25.22 -12.89
CA SER A 334 -1.58 25.13 -14.22
C SER A 334 -2.97 24.50 -14.19
N VAL A 335 -3.96 25.26 -14.63
CA VAL A 335 -5.34 24.79 -14.85
C VAL A 335 -5.36 23.86 -16.05
N ILE A 336 -5.75 22.63 -15.85
CA ILE A 336 -6.10 21.70 -16.94
C ILE A 336 -7.54 21.97 -17.31
N GLN A 337 -7.75 22.54 -18.52
CA GLN A 337 -9.07 22.57 -19.19
C GLN A 337 -9.32 21.23 -19.90
N TYR A 338 -10.56 20.77 -19.79
CA TYR A 338 -11.09 19.62 -20.53
C TYR A 338 -11.26 19.93 -22.03
#